data_08850a27ddbbb74ec5866ca7958ab510
#
_entry.id   08850a27ddbbb74ec5866ca7958ab510
#
_cell.length_a   1.000
_cell.length_b   1.000
_cell.length_c   1.000
_cell.angle_alpha   90.00
_cell.angle_beta   90.00
_cell.angle_gamma   90.00
#
_symmetry.space_group_name_H-M   'P 1'
#
loop_
_entity.id
_entity.type
_entity.pdbx_description
1 polymer ?
#
loop_
_entity_poly.entity_id
_entity_poly.type
_entity_poly.pdbx_seq_one_letter_code
_entity_poly.pdbx_strand_id
1 'polypeptide(L)'
;MYELILFQIIGEHKTFKNGSSYFEWSHSQSKVFPRLKDERHTFRGVYMQFANFNVESRSRVKCVTAMDGVPVSTQWDKNGYYYSTQIAQFALSHWSKNLHSSASNAAPTVFEDGDQVEGDWRGDITRVTSEKCVHFDLSSPISLDLTTNSNTNAFVIHFDLQYKQNVTVSVSIKSSNKVYVVKYVADDTYVRREGNEVMYGYGNDLSEGSWKPFTRHLLQDVQKAVPKNAYLAFAKNASSIQVTRLRLDGVGCVTNVSLAPSEHMRMFLSGADWLLRNQDSAGGWPMKILFNKDRSKYPGAGELAEGWYGAMAQGHAMSVLTRAWLATDDTKYSDAAIRALNIFSIPSEEGGIVAKFLNTLNWYEEYPTDPGSFVLNGFMYSLIGLHDVMEMLEEARERREELEKATRLWQEGMKSLITLLPLFDTGSGTVYDLRHFSMKGSPPKLARWDYHATHINQLYLLSTLAEEDSDRDLILATAERWRSYMAGDRAEHN
;
A
#
# COMPACT_ATOMS: atom_id res chain seq x y z
N MET A 1 -19.24 32.48 -10.71
CA MET A 1 -20.16 31.62 -11.49
C MET A 1 -19.45 30.47 -12.19
N TYR A 2 -18.27 30.67 -12.81
CA TYR A 2 -17.50 29.58 -13.44
C TYR A 2 -16.97 28.54 -12.47
N GLU A 3 -16.59 28.93 -11.26
CA GLU A 3 -16.05 28.01 -10.26
C GLU A 3 -17.11 27.15 -9.56
N LEU A 4 -18.33 27.63 -9.41
CA LEU A 4 -19.46 26.83 -8.91
C LEU A 4 -19.87 25.72 -9.89
N ILE A 5 -19.75 25.99 -11.20
CA ILE A 5 -20.00 25.00 -12.27
C ILE A 5 -18.90 23.92 -12.27
N LEU A 6 -17.65 24.28 -12.02
CA LEU A 6 -16.53 23.34 -11.85
C LEU A 6 -16.73 22.43 -10.61
N PHE A 7 -17.25 22.94 -9.52
CA PHE A 7 -17.49 22.16 -8.30
C PHE A 7 -18.55 21.05 -8.53
N GLN A 8 -19.65 21.37 -9.22
CA GLN A 8 -20.68 20.37 -9.56
C GLN A 8 -20.25 19.35 -10.60
N ILE A 9 -19.27 19.67 -11.44
CA ILE A 9 -18.72 18.75 -12.47
C ILE A 9 -17.66 17.81 -11.88
N ILE A 10 -16.99 18.19 -10.77
CA ILE A 10 -15.86 17.48 -10.21
C ILE A 10 -16.27 16.31 -9.31
N GLY A 11 -17.35 16.42 -8.57
CA GLY A 11 -17.83 15.38 -7.66
C GLY A 11 -18.99 15.80 -6.79
N GLU A 12 -19.46 14.89 -5.94
CA GLU A 12 -20.59 15.09 -5.05
C GLU A 12 -20.25 14.66 -3.62
N HIS A 13 -20.71 15.43 -2.65
CA HIS A 13 -20.71 15.03 -1.25
C HIS A 13 -21.93 14.14 -0.98
N LYS A 14 -21.71 12.93 -0.47
CA LYS A 14 -22.76 11.95 -0.15
C LYS A 14 -22.66 11.50 1.29
N THR A 15 -23.79 11.18 1.89
CA THR A 15 -23.86 10.67 3.27
C THR A 15 -24.38 9.24 3.27
N PHE A 16 -23.71 8.34 3.99
CA PHE A 16 -24.20 6.99 4.23
C PHE A 16 -25.36 7.00 5.25
N LYS A 17 -26.13 5.91 5.27
CA LYS A 17 -27.22 5.73 6.24
C LYS A 17 -26.77 5.77 7.71
N ASN A 18 -25.52 5.46 7.99
CA ASN A 18 -24.90 5.55 9.33
C ASN A 18 -24.40 6.95 9.71
N GLY A 19 -24.66 7.97 8.88
CA GLY A 19 -24.23 9.34 9.13
C GLY A 19 -22.82 9.68 8.71
N SER A 20 -21.98 8.72 8.31
CA SER A 20 -20.67 9.03 7.75
C SER A 20 -20.77 9.63 6.36
N SER A 21 -19.86 10.54 6.03
CA SER A 21 -19.86 11.25 4.75
C SER A 21 -18.67 10.89 3.90
N TYR A 22 -18.85 10.95 2.58
CA TYR A 22 -17.77 10.78 1.62
C TYR A 22 -17.96 11.72 0.43
N PHE A 23 -16.84 12.10 -0.19
CA PHE A 23 -16.85 12.82 -1.45
C PHE A 23 -16.62 11.84 -2.61
N GLU A 24 -17.52 11.81 -3.59
CA GLU A 24 -17.41 10.98 -4.78
C GLU A 24 -16.87 11.82 -5.93
N TRP A 25 -15.64 11.50 -6.35
CA TRP A 25 -14.94 12.19 -7.40
C TRP A 25 -15.37 11.71 -8.78
N SER A 26 -15.98 12.57 -9.60
CA SER A 26 -16.58 12.18 -10.89
C SER A 26 -15.54 11.73 -11.94
N HIS A 27 -14.36 12.36 -11.96
CA HIS A 27 -13.34 12.09 -12.98
C HIS A 27 -12.49 10.84 -12.72
N SER A 28 -12.25 10.51 -11.47
CA SER A 28 -11.43 9.36 -11.09
C SER A 28 -12.23 8.18 -10.57
N GLN A 29 -13.53 8.33 -10.38
CA GLN A 29 -14.40 7.39 -9.66
C GLN A 29 -13.85 7.05 -8.26
N SER A 30 -13.05 7.95 -7.71
CA SER A 30 -12.49 7.81 -6.36
C SER A 30 -13.49 8.31 -5.33
N LYS A 31 -13.61 7.58 -4.23
CA LYS A 31 -14.35 8.03 -3.06
C LYS A 31 -13.37 8.55 -2.04
N VAL A 32 -13.72 9.64 -1.41
CA VAL A 32 -12.97 10.25 -0.32
C VAL A 32 -13.80 10.11 0.96
N PHE A 33 -13.22 9.50 1.98
CA PHE A 33 -13.87 9.25 3.26
C PHE A 33 -13.20 10.11 4.32
N PRO A 34 -13.85 11.20 4.80
CA PRO A 34 -13.34 11.97 5.92
C PRO A 34 -13.27 11.10 7.18
N ARG A 35 -12.17 11.22 7.92
CA ARG A 35 -12.03 10.58 9.24
C ARG A 35 -12.94 11.28 10.25
N LEU A 36 -13.41 10.52 11.25
CA LEU A 36 -14.07 11.09 12.40
C LEU A 36 -13.02 11.81 13.27
N LYS A 37 -13.31 13.06 13.67
CA LYS A 37 -12.38 13.93 14.38
C LYS A 37 -11.94 13.43 15.75
N ASP A 38 -12.80 12.65 16.42
CA ASP A 38 -12.58 12.19 17.79
C ASP A 38 -11.91 10.81 17.85
N GLU A 39 -11.58 10.21 16.69
CA GLU A 39 -10.93 8.89 16.63
C GLU A 39 -9.43 9.05 16.84
N ARG A 40 -8.95 8.67 18.04
CA ARG A 40 -7.52 8.74 18.36
C ARG A 40 -6.74 7.74 17.50
N HIS A 41 -5.62 8.21 16.96
CA HIS A 41 -4.70 7.36 16.24
C HIS A 41 -3.83 6.56 17.21
N THR A 42 -3.65 5.28 16.90
CA THR A 42 -2.61 4.42 17.49
C THR A 42 -2.04 3.51 16.40
N PHE A 43 -0.79 3.09 16.53
CA PHE A 43 -0.23 2.15 15.56
C PHE A 43 -0.89 0.76 15.63
N ARG A 44 -1.66 0.46 16.66
CA ARG A 44 -2.47 -0.77 16.80
C ARG A 44 -3.75 -0.74 15.99
N GLY A 45 -4.25 0.45 15.72
CA GLY A 45 -5.54 0.68 15.05
C GLY A 45 -5.48 0.64 13.53
N VAL A 46 -6.64 0.93 12.96
CA VAL A 46 -6.80 1.15 11.51
C VAL A 46 -5.97 2.37 11.08
N TYR A 47 -5.24 2.23 9.98
CA TYR A 47 -4.47 3.34 9.45
C TYR A 47 -5.36 4.27 8.62
N MET A 48 -5.78 5.39 9.20
CA MET A 48 -6.64 6.37 8.53
C MET A 48 -7.87 5.72 7.86
N GLN A 49 -8.09 6.01 6.57
CA GLN A 49 -9.18 5.49 5.75
C GLN A 49 -8.73 4.32 4.83
N PHE A 50 -7.58 3.70 5.13
CA PHE A 50 -6.95 2.74 4.22
C PHE A 50 -7.71 1.42 4.07
N ALA A 51 -8.61 1.08 4.98
CA ALA A 51 -9.56 -0.01 4.78
C ALA A 51 -10.43 0.15 3.52
N ASN A 52 -10.66 1.40 3.07
CA ASN A 52 -11.42 1.71 1.86
C ASN A 52 -10.57 1.69 0.58
N PHE A 53 -9.26 1.48 0.68
CA PHE A 53 -8.36 1.55 -0.47
C PHE A 53 -8.05 0.15 -1.03
N ASN A 54 -8.25 0.00 -2.34
CA ASN A 54 -7.83 -1.16 -3.11
C ASN A 54 -6.63 -0.74 -3.97
N VAL A 55 -5.45 -0.68 -3.35
CA VAL A 55 -4.22 -0.21 -3.99
C VAL A 55 -3.90 -1.04 -5.22
N GLU A 56 -4.05 -2.35 -5.12
CA GLU A 56 -3.83 -3.34 -6.17
C GLU A 56 -4.73 -3.12 -7.40
N SER A 57 -5.91 -2.53 -7.24
CA SER A 57 -6.87 -2.29 -8.32
C SER A 57 -6.58 -1.02 -9.12
N ARG A 58 -5.73 -0.11 -8.61
CA ARG A 58 -5.43 1.18 -9.27
C ARG A 58 -4.88 0.98 -10.67
N SER A 59 -5.24 1.87 -11.62
CA SER A 59 -4.79 1.79 -13.02
C SER A 59 -3.26 1.89 -13.15
N ARG A 60 -2.59 2.61 -12.24
CA ARG A 60 -1.13 2.75 -12.16
C ARG A 60 -0.42 1.58 -11.49
N VAL A 61 -1.14 0.56 -11.03
CA VAL A 61 -0.57 -0.71 -10.59
C VAL A 61 -0.62 -1.68 -11.75
N LYS A 62 0.55 -2.14 -12.22
CA LYS A 62 0.68 -3.12 -13.30
C LYS A 62 0.09 -4.46 -12.86
N CYS A 63 0.55 -4.95 -11.74
CA CYS A 63 0.09 -6.19 -11.08
C CYS A 63 0.62 -6.24 -9.63
N VAL A 64 0.16 -7.22 -8.87
CA VAL A 64 0.85 -7.74 -7.69
C VAL A 64 1.75 -8.86 -8.18
N THR A 65 3.05 -8.85 -7.87
CA THR A 65 4.00 -9.85 -8.38
C THR A 65 3.79 -11.21 -7.71
N ALA A 66 4.10 -12.29 -8.40
CA ALA A 66 4.22 -13.61 -7.77
C ALA A 66 5.58 -13.80 -7.09
N MET A 67 6.56 -12.98 -7.47
CA MET A 67 7.91 -12.97 -6.91
C MET A 67 7.91 -12.53 -5.44
N ASP A 68 7.31 -11.39 -5.14
CA ASP A 68 7.33 -10.78 -3.80
C ASP A 68 5.94 -10.60 -3.16
N GLY A 69 4.86 -10.83 -3.89
CA GLY A 69 3.49 -10.60 -3.40
C GLY A 69 3.14 -9.12 -3.18
N VAL A 70 3.83 -8.20 -3.89
CA VAL A 70 3.64 -6.74 -3.73
C VAL A 70 3.35 -6.06 -5.08
N PRO A 71 2.71 -4.86 -5.07
CA PRO A 71 2.35 -4.16 -6.29
C PRO A 71 3.56 -3.54 -7.01
N VAL A 72 3.55 -3.62 -8.34
CA VAL A 72 4.46 -2.92 -9.25
C VAL A 72 3.78 -1.69 -9.82
N SER A 73 4.44 -0.53 -9.73
CA SER A 73 3.93 0.77 -10.19
C SER A 73 4.27 1.04 -11.65
N THR A 74 3.33 1.66 -12.37
CA THR A 74 3.58 2.25 -13.70
C THR A 74 3.46 3.77 -13.68
N GLN A 75 3.58 4.39 -12.50
CA GLN A 75 3.31 5.82 -12.34
C GLN A 75 4.26 6.71 -13.16
N TRP A 76 5.54 6.36 -13.22
CA TRP A 76 6.58 7.11 -13.92
C TRP A 76 7.32 6.29 -14.98
N ASP A 77 7.28 4.94 -14.88
CA ASP A 77 7.81 4.03 -15.89
C ASP A 77 6.74 3.01 -16.31
N LYS A 78 6.41 2.97 -17.60
CA LYS A 78 5.42 2.05 -18.18
C LYS A 78 5.83 0.58 -18.07
N ASN A 79 7.12 0.29 -17.98
CA ASN A 79 7.62 -1.07 -17.80
C ASN A 79 7.30 -1.63 -16.42
N GLY A 80 7.14 -0.73 -15.46
CA GLY A 80 6.85 -1.05 -14.07
C GLY A 80 8.10 -1.13 -13.21
N TYR A 81 7.97 -0.69 -11.96
CA TYR A 81 9.03 -0.72 -10.95
C TYR A 81 8.43 -0.86 -9.56
N TYR A 82 9.22 -1.33 -8.62
CA TYR A 82 8.84 -1.37 -7.21
C TYR A 82 8.87 0.04 -6.63
N TYR A 83 7.70 0.52 -6.19
CA TYR A 83 7.53 1.83 -5.59
C TYR A 83 7.20 1.68 -4.12
N SER A 84 8.16 1.96 -3.24
CA SER A 84 8.06 1.73 -1.80
C SER A 84 6.83 2.39 -1.17
N THR A 85 6.49 3.63 -1.57
CA THR A 85 5.24 4.29 -1.14
C THR A 85 4.00 3.46 -1.46
N GLN A 86 3.90 2.92 -2.67
CA GLN A 86 2.73 2.15 -3.09
C GLN A 86 2.67 0.78 -2.42
N ILE A 87 3.83 0.16 -2.19
CA ILE A 87 3.95 -1.11 -1.46
C ILE A 87 3.54 -0.92 0.00
N ALA A 88 4.02 0.15 0.65
CA ALA A 88 3.61 0.47 2.01
C ALA A 88 2.11 0.80 2.10
N GLN A 89 1.54 1.55 1.14
CA GLN A 89 0.10 1.80 1.07
C GLN A 89 -0.71 0.50 0.90
N PHE A 90 -0.20 -0.43 0.09
CA PHE A 90 -0.81 -1.75 -0.07
C PHE A 90 -0.82 -2.49 1.27
N ALA A 91 0.30 -2.58 1.95
CA ALA A 91 0.40 -3.21 3.26
C ALA A 91 -0.54 -2.56 4.29
N LEU A 92 -0.52 -1.23 4.44
CA LEU A 92 -1.39 -0.49 5.37
C LEU A 92 -2.89 -0.66 5.05
N SER A 93 -3.24 -0.79 3.76
CA SER A 93 -4.62 -1.07 3.37
C SER A 93 -5.05 -2.47 3.80
N HIS A 94 -4.18 -3.46 3.65
CA HIS A 94 -4.46 -4.83 4.08
C HIS A 94 -4.46 -4.99 5.61
N TRP A 95 -3.57 -4.32 6.34
CA TRP A 95 -3.66 -4.21 7.80
C TRP A 95 -5.02 -3.68 8.24
N SER A 96 -5.44 -2.55 7.68
CA SER A 96 -6.69 -1.89 8.02
C SER A 96 -7.93 -2.75 7.68
N LYS A 97 -7.92 -3.44 6.55
CA LYS A 97 -8.97 -4.39 6.16
C LYS A 97 -9.00 -5.60 7.10
N ASN A 98 -7.85 -6.11 7.52
CA ASN A 98 -7.78 -7.23 8.45
C ASN A 98 -8.47 -6.91 9.76
N LEU A 99 -8.24 -5.71 10.33
CA LEU A 99 -8.89 -5.26 11.56
C LEU A 99 -10.41 -5.11 11.38
N HIS A 100 -10.88 -4.59 10.23
CA HIS A 100 -12.29 -4.44 9.95
C HIS A 100 -13.01 -5.77 9.67
N SER A 101 -12.32 -6.74 9.08
CA SER A 101 -12.92 -8.00 8.64
C SER A 101 -12.87 -9.10 9.69
N SER A 102 -12.09 -8.94 10.76
CA SER A 102 -11.95 -9.96 11.82
C SER A 102 -13.28 -10.40 12.45
N ALA A 103 -14.34 -9.59 12.33
CA ALA A 103 -15.70 -9.93 12.79
C ALA A 103 -16.57 -10.66 11.76
N SER A 104 -16.18 -10.74 10.49
CA SER A 104 -17.02 -11.24 9.38
C SER A 104 -16.34 -12.20 8.41
N ASN A 105 -15.07 -12.58 8.61
CA ASN A 105 -14.36 -13.46 7.70
C ASN A 105 -14.83 -14.91 7.86
N ALA A 106 -15.34 -15.49 6.77
CA ALA A 106 -15.47 -16.94 6.67
C ALA A 106 -14.09 -17.60 6.75
N ALA A 107 -13.98 -18.67 7.52
CA ALA A 107 -12.74 -19.43 7.62
C ALA A 107 -12.31 -19.94 6.23
N PRO A 108 -11.00 -20.04 5.94
CA PRO A 108 -10.53 -20.63 4.70
C PRO A 108 -10.99 -22.09 4.58
N THR A 109 -11.31 -22.49 3.35
CA THR A 109 -11.51 -23.90 3.02
C THR A 109 -10.14 -24.50 2.76
N VAL A 110 -9.71 -25.40 3.63
CA VAL A 110 -8.44 -26.12 3.49
C VAL A 110 -8.67 -27.38 2.64
N PHE A 111 -7.83 -27.59 1.64
CA PHE A 111 -7.86 -28.73 0.74
C PHE A 111 -6.69 -29.71 1.00
N GLU A 112 -5.56 -29.21 1.48
CA GLU A 112 -4.38 -29.98 1.81
C GLU A 112 -3.57 -29.24 2.86
N ASP A 113 -3.24 -29.85 4.01
CA ASP A 113 -2.36 -29.27 5.03
C ASP A 113 -1.11 -30.11 5.33
N GLY A 114 -0.98 -31.24 4.62
CA GLY A 114 0.14 -32.18 4.78
C GLY A 114 0.06 -33.08 6.02
N ASP A 115 -0.98 -32.95 6.84
CA ASP A 115 -1.11 -33.69 8.11
C ASP A 115 -2.53 -34.24 8.33
N GLN A 116 -3.51 -33.37 8.59
CA GLN A 116 -4.87 -33.74 8.98
C GLN A 116 -5.86 -33.70 7.81
N VAL A 117 -5.67 -32.78 6.88
CA VAL A 117 -6.52 -32.62 5.70
C VAL A 117 -5.74 -33.11 4.48
N GLU A 118 -6.12 -34.26 3.97
CA GLU A 118 -5.54 -34.85 2.76
C GLU A 118 -6.37 -34.54 1.53
N GLY A 119 -5.76 -33.84 0.56
CA GLY A 119 -6.39 -33.51 -0.72
C GLY A 119 -6.59 -34.73 -1.61
N ASP A 120 -7.68 -34.73 -2.38
CA ASP A 120 -7.95 -35.71 -3.43
C ASP A 120 -7.15 -35.37 -4.70
N TRP A 121 -5.86 -35.69 -4.65
CA TRP A 121 -4.93 -35.43 -5.74
C TRP A 121 -5.08 -36.47 -6.83
N ARG A 122 -5.00 -36.05 -8.09
CA ARG A 122 -4.93 -36.91 -9.27
C ARG A 122 -3.54 -36.84 -9.87
N GLY A 123 -3.00 -37.98 -10.27
CA GLY A 123 -1.65 -38.16 -10.78
C GLY A 123 -0.76 -38.92 -9.81
N ASP A 124 0.52 -39.06 -10.15
CA ASP A 124 1.48 -39.76 -9.32
C ASP A 124 1.98 -38.85 -8.20
N ILE A 125 1.54 -39.11 -6.98
CA ILE A 125 1.92 -38.35 -5.79
C ILE A 125 2.65 -39.23 -4.80
N THR A 126 3.54 -38.62 -4.02
CA THR A 126 4.13 -39.24 -2.84
C THR A 126 3.92 -38.30 -1.63
N ARG A 127 3.29 -38.78 -0.58
CA ARG A 127 3.17 -38.04 0.67
C ARG A 127 4.44 -38.19 1.49
N VAL A 128 5.09 -37.07 1.80
CA VAL A 128 6.31 -37.01 2.63
C VAL A 128 5.92 -36.59 4.02
N THR A 129 5.67 -37.57 4.88
CA THR A 129 5.19 -37.35 6.28
C THR A 129 6.17 -36.51 7.10
N SER A 130 7.47 -36.66 6.92
CA SER A 130 8.50 -35.90 7.65
C SER A 130 8.49 -34.41 7.29
N GLU A 131 8.09 -34.05 6.08
CA GLU A 131 8.02 -32.67 5.60
C GLU A 131 6.58 -32.14 5.55
N LYS A 132 5.60 -32.97 5.87
CA LYS A 132 4.15 -32.66 5.82
C LYS A 132 3.73 -32.05 4.50
N CYS A 133 4.07 -32.70 3.38
CA CYS A 133 3.78 -32.19 2.05
C CYS A 133 3.51 -33.30 1.04
N VAL A 134 2.91 -32.90 -0.09
CA VAL A 134 2.71 -33.75 -1.27
C VAL A 134 3.82 -33.51 -2.27
N HIS A 135 4.66 -34.52 -2.48
CA HIS A 135 5.73 -34.49 -3.47
C HIS A 135 5.18 -34.84 -4.86
N PHE A 136 5.67 -34.13 -5.88
CA PHE A 136 5.38 -34.35 -7.30
C PHE A 136 6.68 -34.28 -8.11
N ASP A 137 6.72 -34.99 -9.24
CA ASP A 137 7.90 -35.09 -10.11
C ASP A 137 7.54 -34.95 -11.62
N LEU A 138 8.54 -35.06 -12.47
CA LEU A 138 8.39 -34.93 -13.93
C LEU A 138 7.63 -36.07 -14.60
N SER A 139 7.28 -37.15 -13.90
CA SER A 139 6.64 -38.34 -14.51
C SER A 139 5.25 -38.00 -15.03
N SER A 140 4.46 -37.23 -14.26
CA SER A 140 3.16 -36.72 -14.70
C SER A 140 2.73 -35.50 -13.87
N PRO A 141 2.03 -34.54 -14.47
CA PRO A 141 1.45 -33.45 -13.73
C PRO A 141 0.40 -33.93 -12.72
N ILE A 142 0.40 -33.35 -11.52
CA ILE A 142 -0.61 -33.63 -10.51
C ILE A 142 -1.67 -32.55 -10.49
N SER A 143 -2.88 -32.88 -10.03
CA SER A 143 -3.94 -31.88 -9.88
C SER A 143 -4.86 -32.15 -8.70
N LEU A 144 -5.33 -31.07 -8.08
CA LEU A 144 -6.28 -31.05 -6.98
C LEU A 144 -7.56 -30.35 -7.41
N ASP A 145 -8.73 -30.95 -7.17
CA ASP A 145 -10.01 -30.30 -7.38
C ASP A 145 -10.28 -29.30 -6.25
N LEU A 146 -10.52 -28.05 -6.61
CA LEU A 146 -10.80 -26.94 -5.68
C LEU A 146 -12.27 -26.53 -5.70
N THR A 147 -13.14 -27.32 -6.31
CA THR A 147 -14.57 -27.00 -6.42
C THR A 147 -15.23 -27.08 -5.04
N THR A 148 -15.80 -25.97 -4.60
CA THR A 148 -16.57 -25.90 -3.34
C THR A 148 -18.07 -25.90 -3.64
N ASN A 149 -18.84 -26.60 -2.81
CA ASN A 149 -20.31 -26.63 -2.92
C ASN A 149 -20.99 -25.35 -2.40
N SER A 150 -20.22 -24.41 -1.86
CA SER A 150 -20.69 -23.14 -1.30
C SER A 150 -20.29 -21.97 -2.20
N ASN A 151 -21.22 -21.03 -2.44
CA ASN A 151 -20.98 -19.75 -3.13
C ASN A 151 -20.17 -18.81 -2.23
N THR A 152 -18.92 -19.16 -1.91
CA THR A 152 -18.15 -18.49 -0.84
C THR A 152 -17.40 -17.25 -1.29
N ASN A 153 -17.43 -16.83 -2.58
CA ASN A 153 -16.57 -15.77 -3.11
C ASN A 153 -15.08 -15.95 -2.75
N ALA A 154 -14.64 -17.20 -2.55
CA ALA A 154 -13.30 -17.55 -2.15
C ALA A 154 -12.36 -17.52 -3.36
N PHE A 155 -11.76 -16.36 -3.61
CA PHE A 155 -10.88 -16.12 -4.76
C PHE A 155 -9.42 -15.89 -4.37
N VAL A 156 -9.11 -15.98 -3.09
CA VAL A 156 -7.72 -15.94 -2.61
C VAL A 156 -7.24 -17.36 -2.38
N ILE A 157 -6.30 -17.80 -3.19
CA ILE A 157 -5.60 -19.06 -2.99
C ILE A 157 -4.35 -18.83 -2.15
N HIS A 158 -4.12 -19.73 -1.20
CA HIS A 158 -2.85 -19.86 -0.51
C HIS A 158 -2.32 -21.27 -0.61
N PHE A 159 -1.01 -21.42 -0.76
CA PHE A 159 -0.25 -22.68 -0.70
C PHE A 159 1.22 -22.40 -0.42
N ASP A 160 1.90 -23.36 0.18
CA ASP A 160 3.36 -23.34 0.33
C ASP A 160 3.97 -24.31 -0.67
N LEU A 161 4.96 -23.83 -1.41
CA LEU A 161 5.65 -24.59 -2.46
C LEU A 161 7.13 -24.71 -2.12
N GLN A 162 7.62 -25.93 -2.08
CA GLN A 162 9.05 -26.20 -2.12
C GLN A 162 9.45 -26.44 -3.57
N TYR A 163 10.25 -25.52 -4.10
CA TYR A 163 10.76 -25.61 -5.45
C TYR A 163 11.98 -26.55 -5.52
N LYS A 164 11.97 -27.47 -6.48
CA LYS A 164 13.16 -28.29 -6.82
C LYS A 164 13.60 -28.08 -8.25
N GLN A 165 12.69 -28.22 -9.22
CA GLN A 165 13.03 -28.03 -10.63
C GLN A 165 11.80 -27.69 -11.48
N ASN A 166 11.89 -26.65 -12.32
CA ASN A 166 10.94 -26.32 -13.39
C ASN A 166 9.45 -26.34 -12.98
N VAL A 167 9.12 -25.86 -11.78
CA VAL A 167 7.75 -25.92 -11.31
C VAL A 167 6.88 -24.89 -12.03
N THR A 168 5.74 -25.35 -12.52
CA THR A 168 4.64 -24.50 -12.99
C THR A 168 3.40 -24.80 -12.16
N VAL A 169 2.85 -23.75 -11.54
CA VAL A 169 1.59 -23.83 -10.81
C VAL A 169 0.50 -23.24 -11.68
N SER A 170 -0.57 -23.97 -11.94
CA SER A 170 -1.69 -23.51 -12.78
C SER A 170 -2.99 -23.57 -12.00
N VAL A 171 -3.72 -22.43 -11.91
CA VAL A 171 -5.02 -22.36 -11.23
C VAL A 171 -6.11 -22.01 -12.24
N SER A 172 -7.14 -22.86 -12.34
CA SER A 172 -8.27 -22.66 -13.25
C SER A 172 -9.41 -21.92 -12.56
N ILE A 173 -9.89 -20.83 -13.20
CA ILE A 173 -11.04 -20.04 -12.77
C ILE A 173 -12.07 -20.06 -13.87
N LYS A 174 -13.29 -20.49 -13.53
CA LYS A 174 -14.40 -20.64 -14.46
C LYS A 174 -15.52 -19.64 -14.12
N SER A 175 -16.03 -18.96 -15.11
CA SER A 175 -17.34 -18.29 -15.11
C SER A 175 -18.25 -19.03 -16.09
N SER A 176 -19.56 -18.74 -16.12
CA SER A 176 -20.58 -19.46 -16.89
C SER A 176 -20.12 -19.93 -18.28
N ASN A 177 -19.41 -19.10 -19.04
CA ASN A 177 -19.04 -19.36 -20.44
C ASN A 177 -17.53 -19.24 -20.71
N LYS A 178 -16.69 -19.00 -19.70
CA LYS A 178 -15.27 -18.75 -19.92
C LYS A 178 -14.42 -19.30 -18.79
N VAL A 179 -13.27 -19.85 -19.17
CA VAL A 179 -12.24 -20.31 -18.24
C VAL A 179 -10.98 -19.50 -18.49
N TYR A 180 -10.40 -18.97 -17.42
CA TYR A 180 -9.01 -18.46 -17.39
C TYR A 180 -8.14 -19.42 -16.60
N VAL A 181 -6.89 -19.57 -17.04
CA VAL A 181 -5.87 -20.30 -16.29
C VAL A 181 -4.79 -19.33 -15.89
N VAL A 182 -4.63 -19.14 -14.58
CA VAL A 182 -3.54 -18.34 -14.02
C VAL A 182 -2.37 -19.27 -13.75
N LYS A 183 -1.23 -18.97 -14.37
CA LYS A 183 0.01 -19.75 -14.25
C LYS A 183 1.06 -18.95 -13.50
N TYR A 184 1.72 -19.58 -12.56
CA TYR A 184 2.90 -19.06 -11.89
C TYR A 184 4.09 -19.88 -12.35
N VAL A 185 5.07 -19.22 -12.96
CA VAL A 185 6.19 -19.85 -13.70
C VAL A 185 7.53 -19.33 -13.21
N ALA A 186 8.57 -20.14 -13.37
CA ALA A 186 9.95 -19.78 -13.04
C ALA A 186 10.51 -18.84 -14.13
N ASP A 187 10.13 -17.57 -14.09
CA ASP A 187 10.71 -16.49 -14.89
C ASP A 187 10.59 -15.13 -14.16
N ASP A 188 11.20 -14.09 -14.72
CA ASP A 188 11.21 -12.73 -14.13
C ASP A 188 10.13 -11.82 -14.70
N THR A 189 9.22 -12.35 -15.51
CA THR A 189 8.14 -11.56 -16.13
C THR A 189 7.10 -11.16 -15.07
N TYR A 190 6.79 -9.88 -14.93
CA TYR A 190 5.74 -9.45 -14.00
C TYR A 190 4.38 -10.06 -14.33
N VAL A 191 3.94 -9.90 -15.58
CA VAL A 191 2.68 -10.46 -16.09
C VAL A 191 2.70 -10.51 -17.61
N ARG A 192 2.24 -11.62 -18.18
CA ARG A 192 1.98 -11.79 -19.60
C ARG A 192 0.72 -12.60 -19.81
N ARG A 193 0.19 -12.57 -21.05
CA ARG A 193 -1.03 -13.28 -21.40
C ARG A 193 -0.91 -13.93 -22.77
N GLU A 194 -1.40 -15.16 -22.87
CA GLU A 194 -1.54 -15.90 -24.12
C GLU A 194 -2.95 -16.52 -24.18
N GLY A 195 -3.81 -16.00 -25.04
CA GLY A 195 -5.20 -16.46 -25.11
C GLY A 195 -5.97 -16.27 -23.80
N ASN A 196 -6.35 -17.37 -23.16
CA ASN A 196 -7.00 -17.43 -21.84
C ASN A 196 -6.03 -17.77 -20.71
N GLU A 197 -4.76 -17.93 -21.00
CA GLU A 197 -3.73 -18.18 -20.00
C GLU A 197 -3.09 -16.85 -19.57
N VAL A 198 -2.98 -16.66 -18.27
CA VAL A 198 -2.37 -15.49 -17.62
C VAL A 198 -1.15 -16.00 -16.85
N MET A 199 0.02 -15.48 -17.14
CA MET A 199 1.28 -15.94 -16.56
C MET A 199 1.94 -14.87 -15.71
N TYR A 200 2.39 -15.27 -14.51
CA TYR A 200 3.14 -14.47 -13.56
C TYR A 200 4.45 -15.18 -13.23
N GLY A 201 5.57 -14.48 -13.40
CA GLY A 201 6.87 -15.01 -12.99
C GLY A 201 7.06 -14.90 -11.48
N TYR A 202 7.56 -15.96 -10.87
CA TYR A 202 7.90 -15.95 -9.44
C TYR A 202 9.41 -15.88 -9.18
N GLY A 203 10.20 -15.55 -10.19
CA GLY A 203 11.68 -15.44 -10.18
C GLY A 203 12.37 -16.70 -10.67
N ASN A 204 13.65 -16.53 -11.05
CA ASN A 204 14.54 -17.63 -11.49
C ASN A 204 15.52 -18.05 -10.39
N ASP A 205 15.61 -17.35 -9.27
CA ASP A 205 16.65 -17.47 -8.24
C ASP A 205 16.19 -18.24 -7.01
N LEU A 206 15.09 -19.00 -7.12
CA LEU A 206 14.70 -19.87 -6.02
C LEU A 206 15.76 -20.95 -5.82
N SER A 207 16.38 -20.95 -4.66
CA SER A 207 17.31 -22.00 -4.29
C SER A 207 16.56 -23.33 -4.20
N GLU A 208 17.14 -24.39 -4.78
CA GLU A 208 16.59 -25.73 -4.71
C GLU A 208 16.30 -26.12 -3.25
N GLY A 209 15.10 -26.63 -3.00
CA GLY A 209 14.64 -27.06 -1.66
C GLY A 209 14.13 -25.94 -0.76
N SER A 210 14.14 -24.67 -1.19
CA SER A 210 13.56 -23.58 -0.41
C SER A 210 12.02 -23.61 -0.46
N TRP A 211 11.39 -23.29 0.67
CA TRP A 211 9.95 -23.10 0.77
C TRP A 211 9.56 -21.67 0.44
N LYS A 212 8.53 -21.50 -0.38
CA LYS A 212 7.96 -20.20 -0.72
C LYS A 212 6.45 -20.22 -0.49
N PRO A 213 5.91 -19.32 0.36
CA PRO A 213 4.48 -19.13 0.48
C PRO A 213 3.94 -18.33 -0.71
N PHE A 214 2.81 -18.76 -1.25
CA PHE A 214 2.05 -18.08 -2.28
C PHE A 214 0.68 -17.66 -1.73
N THR A 215 0.37 -16.38 -1.78
CA THR A 215 -0.98 -15.87 -1.49
C THR A 215 -1.41 -14.99 -2.65
N ARG A 216 -2.44 -15.43 -3.41
CA ARG A 216 -2.82 -14.79 -4.66
C ARG A 216 -4.33 -14.55 -4.73
N HIS A 217 -4.71 -13.31 -5.06
CA HIS A 217 -6.10 -12.98 -5.36
C HIS A 217 -6.35 -13.21 -6.86
N LEU A 218 -6.89 -14.36 -7.20
CA LEU A 218 -6.99 -14.86 -8.57
C LEU A 218 -7.81 -13.96 -9.51
N LEU A 219 -8.91 -13.36 -9.03
CA LEU A 219 -9.66 -12.40 -9.84
C LEU A 219 -8.86 -11.13 -10.12
N GLN A 220 -8.05 -10.68 -9.18
CA GLN A 220 -7.16 -9.55 -9.37
C GLN A 220 -6.07 -9.88 -10.42
N ASP A 221 -5.53 -11.09 -10.38
CA ASP A 221 -4.55 -11.55 -11.36
C ASP A 221 -5.15 -11.58 -12.77
N VAL A 222 -6.37 -12.08 -12.93
CA VAL A 222 -7.07 -12.03 -14.22
C VAL A 222 -7.35 -10.57 -14.63
N GLN A 223 -7.83 -9.73 -13.71
CA GLN A 223 -8.15 -8.32 -13.99
C GLN A 223 -6.97 -7.54 -14.54
N LYS A 224 -5.77 -7.77 -14.00
CA LYS A 224 -4.55 -7.05 -14.41
C LYS A 224 -3.98 -7.51 -15.75
N ALA A 225 -4.28 -8.73 -16.17
CA ALA A 225 -3.74 -9.32 -17.38
C ALA A 225 -4.65 -9.19 -18.61
N VAL A 226 -5.97 -9.00 -18.41
CA VAL A 226 -6.92 -8.98 -19.54
C VAL A 226 -7.47 -7.58 -19.80
N PRO A 227 -7.89 -7.25 -21.03
CA PRO A 227 -8.56 -5.97 -21.33
C PRO A 227 -9.78 -5.76 -20.44
N LYS A 228 -10.01 -4.52 -20.00
CA LYS A 228 -11.08 -4.15 -19.06
C LYS A 228 -12.46 -4.68 -19.45
N ASN A 229 -12.83 -4.58 -20.73
CA ASN A 229 -14.11 -5.09 -21.23
C ASN A 229 -14.21 -6.63 -21.15
N ALA A 230 -13.12 -7.34 -21.40
CA ALA A 230 -13.09 -8.80 -21.29
C ALA A 230 -13.21 -9.26 -19.83
N TYR A 231 -12.54 -8.54 -18.90
CA TYR A 231 -12.68 -8.78 -17.46
C TYR A 231 -14.11 -8.49 -16.98
N LEU A 232 -14.70 -7.35 -17.36
CA LEU A 232 -16.05 -6.99 -16.98
C LEU A 232 -17.09 -8.01 -17.49
N ALA A 233 -16.90 -8.52 -18.70
CA ALA A 233 -17.76 -9.58 -19.24
C ALA A 233 -17.61 -10.91 -18.46
N PHE A 234 -16.38 -11.27 -18.05
CA PHE A 234 -16.10 -12.43 -17.22
C PHE A 234 -16.68 -12.28 -15.81
N ALA A 235 -16.53 -11.12 -15.20
CA ALA A 235 -16.93 -10.84 -13.82
C ALA A 235 -18.39 -10.38 -13.68
N LYS A 236 -19.15 -10.29 -14.78
CA LYS A 236 -20.53 -9.77 -14.79
C LYS A 236 -21.47 -10.48 -13.80
N ASN A 237 -21.27 -11.79 -13.62
CA ASN A 237 -22.01 -12.58 -12.65
C ASN A 237 -20.99 -13.20 -11.65
N ALA A 238 -20.61 -12.44 -10.64
CA ALA A 238 -19.62 -12.86 -9.66
C ALA A 238 -19.99 -14.16 -8.94
N SER A 239 -21.27 -14.39 -8.70
CA SER A 239 -21.77 -15.62 -8.05
C SER A 239 -21.58 -16.89 -8.90
N SER A 240 -21.34 -16.75 -10.20
CA SER A 240 -21.04 -17.89 -11.09
C SER A 240 -19.56 -18.19 -11.25
N ILE A 241 -18.68 -17.39 -10.62
CA ILE A 241 -17.25 -17.60 -10.72
C ILE A 241 -16.81 -18.62 -9.68
N GLN A 242 -16.05 -19.60 -10.12
CA GLN A 242 -15.51 -20.67 -9.27
C GLN A 242 -14.04 -20.89 -9.58
N VAL A 243 -13.24 -21.09 -8.53
CA VAL A 243 -11.91 -21.70 -8.63
C VAL A 243 -12.10 -23.20 -8.69
N THR A 244 -11.59 -23.86 -9.72
CA THR A 244 -11.97 -25.25 -9.98
C THR A 244 -10.82 -26.24 -9.83
N ARG A 245 -9.60 -25.84 -10.11
CA ARG A 245 -8.46 -26.75 -10.13
C ARG A 245 -7.14 -26.06 -9.85
N LEU A 246 -6.33 -26.69 -9.03
CA LEU A 246 -4.89 -26.47 -8.95
C LEU A 246 -4.18 -27.60 -9.72
N ARG A 247 -3.20 -27.27 -10.56
CA ARG A 247 -2.33 -28.23 -11.26
C ARG A 247 -0.90 -27.82 -11.07
N LEU A 248 -0.06 -28.80 -10.81
CA LEU A 248 1.38 -28.67 -10.62
C LEU A 248 2.12 -29.52 -11.68
N ASP A 249 3.10 -28.89 -12.32
CA ASP A 249 4.00 -29.50 -13.27
C ASP A 249 5.45 -29.25 -12.80
N GLY A 250 6.37 -30.17 -12.93
CA GLY A 250 7.78 -30.01 -12.50
C GLY A 250 8.14 -30.91 -11.34
N VAL A 251 9.12 -30.50 -10.53
CA VAL A 251 9.58 -31.26 -9.35
C VAL A 251 9.52 -30.34 -8.12
N GLY A 252 8.82 -30.80 -7.09
CA GLY A 252 8.65 -30.02 -5.86
C GLY A 252 7.82 -30.71 -4.80
N CYS A 253 7.51 -29.95 -3.75
CA CYS A 253 6.57 -30.36 -2.72
C CYS A 253 5.56 -29.23 -2.46
N VAL A 254 4.30 -29.57 -2.18
CA VAL A 254 3.23 -28.60 -1.90
C VAL A 254 2.50 -28.94 -0.62
N THR A 255 2.12 -27.92 0.13
CA THR A 255 1.29 -28.05 1.35
C THR A 255 0.45 -26.80 1.58
N ASN A 256 -0.39 -26.80 2.61
CA ASN A 256 -1.22 -25.65 3.05
C ASN A 256 -2.10 -25.07 1.93
N VAL A 257 -2.65 -25.92 1.04
CA VAL A 257 -3.53 -25.47 -0.04
C VAL A 257 -4.90 -25.09 0.51
N SER A 258 -5.26 -23.82 0.38
CA SER A 258 -6.55 -23.31 0.85
C SER A 258 -7.13 -22.25 -0.08
N LEU A 259 -8.45 -22.06 0.00
CA LEU A 259 -9.17 -20.95 -0.61
C LEU A 259 -9.89 -20.14 0.45
N ALA A 260 -9.80 -18.82 0.37
CA ALA A 260 -10.46 -17.88 1.27
C ALA A 260 -11.09 -16.71 0.51
N PRO A 261 -12.08 -16.01 1.10
CA PRO A 261 -12.54 -14.72 0.59
C PRO A 261 -11.48 -13.63 0.67
N SER A 262 -10.61 -13.69 1.67
CA SER A 262 -9.49 -12.76 1.88
C SER A 262 -8.40 -13.39 2.70
N GLU A 263 -7.16 -12.90 2.53
CA GLU A 263 -5.96 -13.24 3.30
C GLU A 263 -5.18 -11.95 3.61
N HIS A 264 -5.86 -11.00 4.24
CA HIS A 264 -5.32 -9.64 4.43
C HIS A 264 -4.04 -9.61 5.25
N MET A 265 -3.93 -10.42 6.31
CA MET A 265 -2.71 -10.47 7.13
C MET A 265 -1.51 -10.98 6.33
N ARG A 266 -1.66 -12.01 5.50
CA ARG A 266 -0.59 -12.52 4.65
C ARG A 266 -0.14 -11.48 3.62
N MET A 267 -1.10 -10.76 3.00
CA MET A 267 -0.81 -9.68 2.05
C MET A 267 -0.14 -8.49 2.72
N PHE A 268 -0.52 -8.16 3.96
CA PHE A 268 0.16 -7.16 4.77
C PHE A 268 1.62 -7.54 5.03
N LEU A 269 1.85 -8.78 5.49
CA LEU A 269 3.20 -9.27 5.79
C LEU A 269 4.07 -9.37 4.54
N SER A 270 3.51 -9.70 3.35
CA SER A 270 4.27 -9.64 2.08
C SER A 270 4.86 -8.25 1.84
N GLY A 271 4.08 -7.19 2.10
CA GLY A 271 4.58 -5.81 1.99
C GLY A 271 5.61 -5.46 3.05
N ALA A 272 5.41 -5.89 4.30
CA ALA A 272 6.38 -5.68 5.38
C ALA A 272 7.70 -6.40 5.12
N ASP A 273 7.66 -7.64 4.66
CA ASP A 273 8.84 -8.42 4.29
C ASP A 273 9.59 -7.80 3.10
N TRP A 274 8.86 -7.28 2.11
CA TRP A 274 9.49 -6.57 1.01
C TRP A 274 10.24 -5.33 1.52
N LEU A 275 9.60 -4.52 2.38
CA LEU A 275 10.24 -3.34 2.98
C LEU A 275 11.47 -3.73 3.79
N LEU A 276 11.40 -4.79 4.59
CA LEU A 276 12.54 -5.29 5.36
C LEU A 276 13.73 -5.67 4.48
N ARG A 277 13.49 -6.46 3.41
CA ARG A 277 14.56 -6.93 2.51
C ARG A 277 15.16 -5.83 1.63
N ASN A 278 14.40 -4.77 1.34
CA ASN A 278 14.80 -3.70 0.44
C ASN A 278 15.19 -2.39 1.15
N GLN A 279 15.31 -2.40 2.46
CA GLN A 279 15.89 -1.30 3.21
C GLN A 279 17.40 -1.28 3.00
N ASP A 280 17.96 -0.13 2.63
CA ASP A 280 19.39 0.00 2.43
C ASP A 280 20.17 0.23 3.73
N SER A 281 21.49 0.35 3.62
CA SER A 281 22.37 0.56 4.76
C SER A 281 22.20 1.92 5.44
N ALA A 282 21.65 2.94 4.76
CA ALA A 282 21.32 4.22 5.35
C ALA A 282 20.02 4.16 6.18
N GLY A 283 19.24 3.10 6.02
CA GLY A 283 17.95 2.90 6.69
C GLY A 283 16.75 3.35 5.86
N GLY A 284 16.93 3.61 4.57
CA GLY A 284 15.88 4.12 3.70
C GLY A 284 15.44 3.17 2.61
N TRP A 285 14.44 3.60 1.83
CA TRP A 285 13.95 2.91 0.64
C TRP A 285 14.16 3.81 -0.58
N PRO A 286 15.32 3.69 -1.24
CA PRO A 286 15.67 4.54 -2.38
C PRO A 286 14.75 4.28 -3.57
N MET A 287 14.35 5.34 -4.25
CA MET A 287 13.54 5.30 -5.45
C MET A 287 14.43 4.99 -6.65
N LYS A 288 14.24 3.82 -7.27
CA LYS A 288 14.98 3.37 -8.45
C LYS A 288 14.38 3.96 -9.74
N ILE A 289 14.15 5.27 -9.74
CA ILE A 289 13.59 6.00 -10.89
C ILE A 289 14.02 7.46 -10.87
N LEU A 290 14.25 8.01 -12.08
CA LEU A 290 14.49 9.42 -12.27
C LEU A 290 13.20 10.22 -12.03
N PHE A 291 13.27 11.26 -11.20
CA PHE A 291 12.16 12.19 -11.00
C PHE A 291 12.35 13.45 -11.85
N ASN A 292 11.25 13.93 -12.42
CA ASN A 292 11.17 15.20 -13.17
C ASN A 292 12.13 15.30 -14.37
N LYS A 293 12.46 14.19 -15.04
CA LYS A 293 13.39 14.11 -16.16
C LYS A 293 13.09 15.11 -17.29
N ASP A 294 11.81 15.35 -17.59
CA ASP A 294 11.37 16.27 -18.64
C ASP A 294 11.00 17.67 -18.11
N ARG A 295 11.11 17.89 -16.79
CA ARG A 295 10.76 19.12 -16.07
C ARG A 295 9.35 19.65 -16.33
N SER A 296 8.52 18.94 -17.09
CA SER A 296 7.18 19.40 -17.48
C SER A 296 6.15 19.25 -16.36
N LYS A 297 6.30 18.22 -15.52
CA LYS A 297 5.35 17.94 -14.42
C LYS A 297 5.56 18.83 -13.21
N TYR A 298 6.80 19.24 -12.98
CA TYR A 298 7.19 20.09 -11.86
C TYR A 298 8.14 21.19 -12.36
N PRO A 299 7.60 22.21 -13.08
CA PRO A 299 8.43 23.31 -13.59
C PRO A 299 9.14 24.02 -12.43
N GLY A 300 10.41 24.34 -12.61
CA GLY A 300 11.24 24.98 -11.59
C GLY A 300 11.89 24.05 -10.56
N ALA A 301 11.39 22.83 -10.39
CA ALA A 301 12.04 21.82 -9.55
C ALA A 301 13.26 21.19 -10.23
N GLY A 302 14.28 20.86 -9.46
CA GLY A 302 15.41 20.07 -9.90
C GLY A 302 15.04 18.64 -10.30
N GLU A 303 15.92 17.97 -11.03
CA GLU A 303 15.85 16.54 -11.26
C GLU A 303 16.37 15.78 -10.03
N LEU A 304 15.79 14.61 -9.74
CA LEU A 304 16.35 13.68 -8.77
C LEU A 304 16.86 12.45 -9.52
N ALA A 305 18.14 12.17 -9.37
CA ALA A 305 18.76 10.94 -9.87
C ALA A 305 18.18 9.72 -9.14
N GLU A 306 18.25 8.54 -9.75
CA GLU A 306 17.87 7.29 -9.10
C GLU A 306 18.59 7.14 -7.75
N GLY A 307 17.90 6.63 -6.76
CA GLY A 307 18.41 6.47 -5.40
C GLY A 307 17.93 7.53 -4.41
N TRP A 308 17.11 8.50 -4.81
CA TRP A 308 16.55 9.50 -3.90
C TRP A 308 15.52 8.89 -2.93
N TYR A 309 15.39 9.47 -1.75
CA TYR A 309 14.40 9.09 -0.75
C TYR A 309 13.22 10.07 -0.75
N GLY A 310 12.03 9.58 -0.39
CA GLY A 310 10.86 10.43 -0.22
C GLY A 310 10.26 10.26 1.16
N ALA A 311 10.00 11.37 1.88
CA ALA A 311 9.49 11.34 3.24
C ALA A 311 8.19 10.53 3.41
N MET A 312 7.29 10.61 2.43
CA MET A 312 6.06 9.80 2.43
C MET A 312 6.34 8.30 2.43
N ALA A 313 7.33 7.86 1.62
CA ALA A 313 7.73 6.46 1.58
C ALA A 313 8.31 6.00 2.92
N GLN A 314 9.19 6.82 3.51
CA GLN A 314 9.81 6.54 4.81
C GLN A 314 8.73 6.43 5.90
N GLY A 315 7.83 7.42 6.01
CA GLY A 315 6.76 7.43 7.01
C GLY A 315 5.81 6.24 6.88
N HIS A 316 5.34 5.95 5.67
CA HIS A 316 4.49 4.77 5.45
C HIS A 316 5.21 3.46 5.77
N ALA A 317 6.48 3.31 5.40
CA ALA A 317 7.25 2.12 5.69
C ALA A 317 7.47 1.92 7.19
N MET A 318 7.76 2.99 7.94
CA MET A 318 7.82 2.95 9.40
C MET A 318 6.48 2.48 10.00
N SER A 319 5.36 3.05 9.54
CA SER A 319 4.02 2.64 9.98
C SER A 319 3.68 1.17 9.65
N VAL A 320 4.20 0.61 8.55
CA VAL A 320 4.07 -0.82 8.23
C VAL A 320 4.91 -1.66 9.17
N LEU A 321 6.17 -1.30 9.37
CA LEU A 321 7.13 -2.11 10.14
C LEU A 321 6.77 -2.17 11.63
N THR A 322 6.27 -1.07 12.21
CA THR A 322 5.77 -1.07 13.60
C THR A 322 4.59 -2.03 13.78
N ARG A 323 3.68 -2.06 12.80
CA ARG A 323 2.54 -2.99 12.79
C ARG A 323 2.95 -4.44 12.53
N ALA A 324 4.00 -4.66 11.72
CA ALA A 324 4.55 -5.99 11.49
C ALA A 324 5.21 -6.56 12.75
N TRP A 325 5.95 -5.72 13.48
CA TRP A 325 6.45 -6.08 14.81
C TRP A 325 5.30 -6.45 15.75
N LEU A 326 4.25 -5.62 15.83
CA LEU A 326 3.07 -5.91 16.65
C LEU A 326 2.39 -7.25 16.30
N ALA A 327 2.32 -7.58 15.00
CA ALA A 327 1.64 -8.77 14.54
C ALA A 327 2.44 -10.06 14.73
N THR A 328 3.78 -9.97 14.77
CA THR A 328 4.68 -11.13 14.73
C THR A 328 5.58 -11.28 15.95
N ASP A 329 5.73 -10.22 16.75
CA ASP A 329 6.70 -10.11 17.87
C ASP A 329 8.17 -10.29 17.39
N ASP A 330 8.43 -10.13 16.08
CA ASP A 330 9.76 -10.30 15.51
C ASP A 330 10.50 -8.95 15.46
N THR A 331 11.58 -8.85 16.23
CA THR A 331 12.36 -7.62 16.40
C THR A 331 13.02 -7.11 15.12
N LYS A 332 13.18 -7.96 14.08
CA LYS A 332 13.71 -7.51 12.78
C LYS A 332 12.92 -6.34 12.18
N TYR A 333 11.59 -6.31 12.41
CA TYR A 333 10.72 -5.23 11.92
C TYR A 333 10.90 -3.94 12.74
N SER A 334 10.94 -4.04 14.08
CA SER A 334 11.22 -2.87 14.93
C SER A 334 12.61 -2.29 14.67
N ASP A 335 13.62 -3.15 14.49
CA ASP A 335 14.99 -2.72 14.15
C ASP A 335 15.02 -1.96 12.81
N ALA A 336 14.29 -2.43 11.81
CA ALA A 336 14.17 -1.76 10.51
C ALA A 336 13.43 -0.42 10.62
N ALA A 337 12.35 -0.34 11.40
CA ALA A 337 11.62 0.90 11.65
C ALA A 337 12.53 1.96 12.33
N ILE A 338 13.34 1.54 13.30
CA ILE A 338 14.27 2.40 14.01
C ILE A 338 15.39 2.89 13.09
N ARG A 339 15.98 2.02 12.26
CA ARG A 339 17.00 2.44 11.30
C ARG A 339 16.49 3.51 10.33
N ALA A 340 15.18 3.48 9.99
CA ALA A 340 14.58 4.48 9.11
C ALA A 340 14.63 5.91 9.67
N LEU A 341 14.74 6.11 10.99
CA LEU A 341 14.93 7.40 11.61
C LEU A 341 16.18 8.14 11.12
N ASN A 342 17.19 7.42 10.59
CA ASN A 342 18.42 8.03 10.11
C ASN A 342 18.18 8.97 8.93
N ILE A 343 17.33 8.60 8.00
CA ILE A 343 17.00 9.40 6.80
C ILE A 343 16.39 10.75 7.16
N PHE A 344 15.66 10.84 8.28
CA PHE A 344 15.08 12.09 8.81
C PHE A 344 16.08 13.05 9.43
N SER A 345 17.36 12.66 9.51
CA SER A 345 18.45 13.51 10.03
C SER A 345 19.40 13.97 8.93
N ILE A 346 19.20 13.54 7.67
CA ILE A 346 20.09 13.83 6.56
C ILE A 346 19.50 14.97 5.72
N PRO A 347 20.23 16.07 5.48
CA PRO A 347 19.79 17.13 4.59
C PRO A 347 19.49 16.62 3.17
N SER A 348 18.53 17.25 2.48
CA SER A 348 18.19 16.89 1.10
C SER A 348 19.35 17.12 0.12
N GLU A 349 20.17 18.14 0.37
CA GLU A 349 21.41 18.44 -0.37
C GLU A 349 22.51 17.38 -0.18
N GLU A 350 22.45 16.59 0.89
CA GLU A 350 23.34 15.46 1.18
C GLU A 350 22.70 14.10 0.81
N GLY A 351 21.59 14.11 0.08
CA GLY A 351 20.90 12.92 -0.37
C GLY A 351 19.85 12.37 0.60
N GLY A 352 19.49 13.09 1.67
CA GLY A 352 18.41 12.77 2.59
C GLY A 352 17.08 13.43 2.22
N ILE A 353 16.25 13.70 3.23
CA ILE A 353 14.90 14.27 3.03
C ILE A 353 14.65 15.57 3.77
N VAL A 354 15.63 16.10 4.53
CA VAL A 354 15.44 17.29 5.35
C VAL A 354 15.74 18.55 4.54
N ALA A 355 14.73 19.33 4.21
CA ALA A 355 14.85 20.69 3.71
C ALA A 355 14.52 21.70 4.82
N LYS A 356 14.94 22.96 4.66
CA LYS A 356 14.63 24.03 5.62
C LYS A 356 13.82 25.12 4.93
N PHE A 357 12.57 25.30 5.36
CA PHE A 357 11.79 26.45 4.92
C PHE A 357 12.34 27.71 5.57
N LEU A 358 12.62 28.73 4.76
CA LEU A 358 13.28 29.97 5.19
C LEU A 358 14.54 29.77 6.08
N ASN A 359 15.29 28.69 5.82
CA ASN A 359 16.51 28.31 6.55
C ASN A 359 16.32 28.03 8.07
N THR A 360 15.08 27.91 8.55
CA THR A 360 14.78 27.77 9.99
C THR A 360 13.90 26.58 10.34
N LEU A 361 12.91 26.27 9.54
CA LEU A 361 11.91 25.23 9.84
C LEU A 361 12.21 23.95 9.06
N ASN A 362 12.48 22.87 9.79
CA ASN A 362 12.74 21.56 9.18
C ASN A 362 11.50 21.02 8.50
N TRP A 363 11.66 20.55 7.26
CA TRP A 363 10.61 19.92 6.48
C TRP A 363 11.10 18.61 5.89
N TYR A 364 10.32 17.55 6.00
CA TYR A 364 10.66 16.25 5.43
C TYR A 364 10.06 16.16 4.03
N GLU A 365 10.92 16.21 3.02
CA GLU A 365 10.51 16.33 1.62
C GLU A 365 9.99 15.01 1.03
N GLU A 366 8.81 15.08 0.39
CA GLU A 366 8.32 13.99 -0.47
C GLU A 366 9.20 13.86 -1.72
N TYR A 367 9.62 15.00 -2.27
CA TYR A 367 10.56 15.12 -3.39
C TYR A 367 11.68 16.05 -2.96
N PRO A 368 12.85 15.54 -2.54
CA PRO A 368 13.96 16.35 -2.00
C PRO A 368 14.71 17.08 -3.12
N THR A 369 13.97 17.91 -3.88
CA THR A 369 14.52 18.77 -4.94
C THR A 369 15.21 19.99 -4.35
N ASP A 370 16.14 20.57 -5.11
CA ASP A 370 16.68 21.90 -4.82
C ASP A 370 16.24 22.86 -5.96
N PRO A 371 15.48 23.91 -5.64
CA PRO A 371 14.91 24.29 -4.34
C PRO A 371 13.85 23.30 -3.83
N GLY A 372 13.58 23.29 -2.51
CA GLY A 372 12.59 22.44 -1.85
C GLY A 372 11.16 22.67 -2.34
N SER A 373 10.35 21.61 -2.37
CA SER A 373 8.96 21.65 -2.84
C SER A 373 7.94 21.80 -1.71
N PHE A 374 8.24 21.34 -0.52
CA PHE A 374 7.42 21.45 0.70
C PHE A 374 6.00 20.87 0.53
N VAL A 375 5.91 19.61 0.10
CA VAL A 375 4.63 18.90 -0.13
C VAL A 375 3.96 18.55 1.19
N LEU A 376 2.70 18.97 1.37
CA LEU A 376 1.99 18.87 2.65
C LEU A 376 1.63 17.43 3.03
N ASN A 377 0.94 16.68 2.16
CA ASN A 377 0.48 15.34 2.51
C ASN A 377 1.62 14.36 2.76
N GLY A 378 2.70 14.44 1.99
CA GLY A 378 3.87 13.60 2.17
C GLY A 378 4.57 13.87 3.50
N PHE A 379 4.68 15.15 3.87
CA PHE A 379 5.19 15.57 5.17
C PHE A 379 4.34 15.05 6.34
N MET A 380 3.03 15.23 6.28
CA MET A 380 2.14 14.74 7.35
C MET A 380 2.16 13.21 7.48
N TYR A 381 2.28 12.46 6.38
CA TYR A 381 2.47 11.01 6.46
C TYR A 381 3.80 10.63 7.12
N SER A 382 4.86 11.41 6.92
CA SER A 382 6.12 11.16 7.61
C SER A 382 6.03 11.39 9.11
N LEU A 383 5.27 12.39 9.55
CA LEU A 383 4.98 12.63 10.97
C LEU A 383 4.22 11.46 11.59
N ILE A 384 3.19 10.94 10.92
CA ILE A 384 2.45 9.77 11.41
C ILE A 384 3.40 8.57 11.60
N GLY A 385 4.31 8.34 10.64
CA GLY A 385 5.29 7.25 10.76
C GLY A 385 6.29 7.45 11.90
N LEU A 386 6.75 8.69 12.15
CA LEU A 386 7.61 9.02 13.28
C LEU A 386 6.89 8.75 14.61
N HIS A 387 5.62 9.14 14.72
CA HIS A 387 4.81 8.90 15.91
C HIS A 387 4.56 7.40 16.14
N ASP A 388 4.28 6.63 15.09
CA ASP A 388 4.10 5.18 15.19
C ASP A 388 5.35 4.50 15.76
N VAL A 389 6.56 4.94 15.33
CA VAL A 389 7.83 4.44 15.88
C VAL A 389 8.03 4.88 17.32
N MET A 390 7.69 6.12 17.66
CA MET A 390 7.78 6.65 19.03
C MET A 390 6.90 5.82 19.98
N GLU A 391 5.62 5.61 19.63
CA GLU A 391 4.68 4.81 20.43
C GLU A 391 5.16 3.35 20.58
N MET A 392 5.72 2.74 19.52
CA MET A 392 6.34 1.41 19.57
C MET A 392 7.52 1.38 20.55
N LEU A 393 8.40 2.37 20.55
CA LEU A 393 9.57 2.46 21.41
C LEU A 393 9.20 2.69 22.88
N GLU A 394 8.14 3.46 23.15
CA GLU A 394 7.58 3.63 24.49
C GLU A 394 7.12 2.30 25.10
N GLU A 395 6.50 1.45 24.28
CA GLU A 395 6.08 0.12 24.71
C GLU A 395 7.26 -0.83 24.96
N ALA A 396 8.28 -0.80 24.08
CA ALA A 396 9.44 -1.67 24.15
C ALA A 396 10.38 -1.36 25.32
N ARG A 397 10.35 -0.16 25.90
CA ARG A 397 11.06 0.34 27.10
C ARG A 397 12.59 0.22 27.15
N GLU A 398 13.23 -0.38 26.12
CA GLU A 398 14.65 -0.75 26.15
C GLU A 398 15.56 0.18 25.33
N ARG A 399 15.03 1.10 24.53
CA ARG A 399 15.74 1.87 23.50
C ARG A 399 15.57 3.37 23.70
N ARG A 400 16.13 3.88 24.76
CA ARG A 400 15.94 5.27 25.20
C ARG A 400 16.51 6.30 24.22
N GLU A 401 17.69 6.04 23.67
CA GLU A 401 18.32 6.98 22.73
C GLU A 401 17.52 7.10 21.43
N GLU A 402 17.00 5.97 20.92
CA GLU A 402 16.15 5.92 19.74
C GLU A 402 14.81 6.60 19.98
N LEU A 403 14.23 6.43 21.17
CA LEU A 403 13.00 7.13 21.56
C LEU A 403 13.24 8.65 21.62
N GLU A 404 14.31 9.11 22.27
CA GLU A 404 14.66 10.53 22.31
C GLU A 404 14.90 11.11 20.91
N LYS A 405 15.50 10.33 19.99
CA LYS A 405 15.65 10.71 18.58
C LYS A 405 14.31 10.83 17.87
N ALA A 406 13.44 9.82 17.97
CA ALA A 406 12.12 9.82 17.35
C ALA A 406 11.26 10.98 17.85
N THR A 407 11.23 11.21 19.17
CA THR A 407 10.53 12.31 19.83
C THR A 407 10.99 13.66 19.31
N ARG A 408 12.29 13.90 19.25
CA ARG A 408 12.87 15.16 18.73
C ARG A 408 12.45 15.39 17.27
N LEU A 409 12.58 14.40 16.41
CA LEU A 409 12.21 14.50 14.99
C LEU A 409 10.69 14.79 14.84
N TRP A 410 9.87 14.13 15.63
CA TRP A 410 8.43 14.39 15.69
C TRP A 410 8.12 15.82 16.11
N GLN A 411 8.69 16.31 17.22
CA GLN A 411 8.45 17.65 17.76
C GLN A 411 8.92 18.75 16.81
N GLU A 412 10.12 18.60 16.19
CA GLU A 412 10.60 19.52 15.15
C GLU A 412 9.67 19.59 13.95
N GLY A 413 9.16 18.44 13.50
CA GLY A 413 8.21 18.38 12.40
C GLY A 413 6.86 18.97 12.76
N MET A 414 6.29 18.67 13.92
CA MET A 414 5.03 19.26 14.39
C MET A 414 5.12 20.77 14.52
N LYS A 415 6.22 21.30 15.06
CA LYS A 415 6.47 22.75 15.11
C LYS A 415 6.44 23.38 13.72
N SER A 416 7.09 22.73 12.74
CA SER A 416 7.10 23.22 11.35
C SER A 416 5.70 23.15 10.72
N LEU A 417 4.95 22.07 10.93
CA LEU A 417 3.58 21.93 10.45
C LEU A 417 2.71 23.08 10.95
N ILE A 418 2.65 23.27 12.27
CA ILE A 418 1.81 24.28 12.93
C ILE A 418 2.15 25.68 12.43
N THR A 419 3.45 25.99 12.32
CA THR A 419 3.92 27.31 11.88
C THR A 419 3.56 27.60 10.42
N LEU A 420 3.67 26.59 9.55
CA LEU A 420 3.46 26.76 8.09
C LEU A 420 2.03 26.49 7.63
N LEU A 421 1.18 25.90 8.49
CA LEU A 421 -0.18 25.48 8.13
C LEU A 421 -1.02 26.60 7.48
N PRO A 422 -0.96 27.87 7.93
CA PRO A 422 -1.71 28.96 7.29
C PRO A 422 -1.30 29.22 5.82
N LEU A 423 -0.05 28.88 5.43
CA LEU A 423 0.42 29.10 4.06
C LEU A 423 -0.20 28.11 3.06
N PHE A 424 -0.80 27.03 3.54
CA PHE A 424 -1.46 26.05 2.69
C PHE A 424 -2.94 26.37 2.46
N ASP A 425 -3.52 27.33 3.16
CA ASP A 425 -4.92 27.71 3.05
C ASP A 425 -5.14 28.72 1.92
N THR A 426 -6.09 28.43 1.01
CA THR A 426 -6.44 29.32 -0.10
C THR A 426 -7.75 30.08 0.13
N GLY A 427 -8.41 29.87 1.30
CA GLY A 427 -9.74 30.42 1.59
C GLY A 427 -10.89 29.70 0.88
N SER A 428 -10.60 28.70 0.03
CA SER A 428 -11.59 27.90 -0.70
C SER A 428 -11.14 26.47 -0.94
N GLY A 429 -9.99 26.08 -0.40
CA GLY A 429 -9.32 24.80 -0.55
C GLY A 429 -7.90 24.89 0.01
N THR A 430 -6.99 24.06 -0.47
CA THR A 430 -5.58 24.07 -0.05
C THR A 430 -4.64 24.07 -1.26
N VAL A 431 -3.41 24.57 -1.08
CA VAL A 431 -2.32 24.27 -2.00
C VAL A 431 -1.72 22.89 -1.67
N TYR A 432 -1.21 22.23 -2.69
CA TYR A 432 -0.57 20.92 -2.57
C TYR A 432 0.82 21.01 -1.94
N ASP A 433 1.56 22.07 -2.29
CA ASP A 433 2.94 22.34 -1.87
C ASP A 433 3.21 23.85 -1.79
N LEU A 434 4.34 24.22 -1.18
CA LEU A 434 4.77 25.62 -1.06
C LEU A 434 5.88 26.01 -2.05
N ARG A 435 6.02 25.30 -3.17
CA ARG A 435 7.05 25.59 -4.20
C ARG A 435 7.03 27.02 -4.72
N HIS A 436 5.88 27.68 -4.69
CA HIS A 436 5.75 29.06 -5.14
C HIS A 436 6.51 30.06 -4.23
N PHE A 437 6.93 29.66 -3.03
CA PHE A 437 7.83 30.43 -2.18
C PHE A 437 9.31 30.18 -2.49
N SER A 438 9.67 28.97 -2.93
CA SER A 438 11.06 28.56 -3.14
C SER A 438 11.50 28.61 -4.61
N MET A 439 10.56 28.39 -5.55
CA MET A 439 10.84 28.27 -6.99
C MET A 439 10.31 29.50 -7.72
N LYS A 440 11.23 30.41 -8.12
CA LYS A 440 10.88 31.66 -8.81
C LYS A 440 10.01 31.42 -10.04
N GLY A 441 8.86 32.12 -10.11
CA GLY A 441 7.92 32.05 -11.21
C GLY A 441 6.99 30.84 -11.21
N SER A 442 7.05 29.99 -10.18
CA SER A 442 6.09 28.90 -10.01
C SER A 442 4.79 29.43 -9.39
N PRO A 443 3.62 29.20 -10.01
CA PRO A 443 2.35 29.55 -9.38
C PRO A 443 2.01 28.58 -8.23
N PRO A 444 1.15 29.01 -7.28
CA PRO A 444 0.61 28.09 -6.28
C PRO A 444 -0.06 26.87 -6.92
N LYS A 445 0.29 25.68 -6.48
CA LYS A 445 -0.30 24.44 -6.96
C LYS A 445 -1.48 24.05 -6.09
N LEU A 446 -2.70 24.28 -6.59
CA LEU A 446 -3.90 23.91 -5.88
C LEU A 446 -4.00 22.39 -5.69
N ALA A 447 -4.33 21.94 -4.50
CA ALA A 447 -4.64 20.56 -4.22
C ALA A 447 -5.95 20.17 -4.90
N ARG A 448 -5.95 19.03 -5.61
CA ARG A 448 -7.21 18.41 -6.05
C ARG A 448 -8.02 17.98 -4.83
N TRP A 449 -9.32 17.80 -5.01
CA TRP A 449 -10.22 17.48 -3.90
C TRP A 449 -9.84 16.21 -3.14
N ASP A 450 -9.26 15.21 -3.80
CA ASP A 450 -8.75 14.01 -3.17
C ASP A 450 -7.55 14.29 -2.23
N TYR A 451 -6.64 15.19 -2.65
CA TYR A 451 -5.55 15.65 -1.78
C TYR A 451 -6.04 16.58 -0.68
N HIS A 452 -6.97 17.48 -1.00
CA HIS A 452 -7.57 18.36 0.01
C HIS A 452 -8.24 17.57 1.13
N ALA A 453 -9.04 16.55 0.80
CA ALA A 453 -9.63 15.65 1.79
C ALA A 453 -8.58 14.81 2.53
N THR A 454 -7.47 14.43 1.87
CA THR A 454 -6.35 13.77 2.54
C THR A 454 -5.72 14.69 3.59
N HIS A 455 -5.50 15.98 3.27
CA HIS A 455 -5.00 16.97 4.23
C HIS A 455 -5.91 17.09 5.45
N ILE A 456 -7.22 17.18 5.26
CA ILE A 456 -8.22 17.24 6.35
C ILE A 456 -8.11 15.99 7.23
N ASN A 457 -8.08 14.81 6.64
CA ASN A 457 -7.99 13.55 7.37
C ASN A 457 -6.70 13.42 8.18
N GLN A 458 -5.58 13.86 7.61
CA GLN A 458 -4.30 13.88 8.29
C GLN A 458 -4.29 14.87 9.45
N LEU A 459 -4.89 16.04 9.29
CA LEU A 459 -5.01 17.02 10.38
C LEU A 459 -5.89 16.49 11.51
N TYR A 460 -7.04 15.85 11.22
CA TYR A 460 -7.83 15.19 12.27
C TYR A 460 -7.03 14.16 13.05
N LEU A 461 -6.23 13.35 12.35
CA LEU A 461 -5.35 12.39 13.00
C LEU A 461 -4.30 13.10 13.87
N LEU A 462 -3.58 14.07 13.30
CA LEU A 462 -2.48 14.75 14.00
C LEU A 462 -2.99 15.60 15.18
N SER A 463 -4.22 16.13 15.12
CA SER A 463 -4.83 16.81 16.26
C SER A 463 -5.02 15.89 17.48
N THR A 464 -5.23 14.59 17.27
CA THR A 464 -5.35 13.62 18.37
C THR A 464 -4.01 13.26 19.00
N LEU A 465 -2.90 13.64 18.37
CA LEU A 465 -1.51 13.35 18.77
C LEU A 465 -0.78 14.57 19.30
N ALA A 466 -1.33 15.78 19.13
CA ALA A 466 -0.72 17.00 19.62
C ALA A 466 -0.65 16.99 21.17
N GLU A 467 0.54 17.30 21.70
CA GLU A 467 0.80 17.30 23.14
C GLU A 467 0.15 18.52 23.84
N GLU A 468 0.25 19.69 23.21
CA GLU A 468 -0.31 20.93 23.73
C GLU A 468 -1.75 21.16 23.26
N ASP A 469 -2.63 21.59 24.17
CA ASP A 469 -4.04 21.88 23.85
C ASP A 469 -4.17 22.99 22.79
N SER A 470 -3.33 24.04 22.86
CA SER A 470 -3.29 25.11 21.86
C SER A 470 -3.00 24.61 20.45
N ASP A 471 -2.08 23.69 20.31
CA ASP A 471 -1.69 23.11 19.03
C ASP A 471 -2.80 22.19 18.49
N ARG A 472 -3.40 21.40 19.37
CA ARG A 472 -4.57 20.58 19.05
C ARG A 472 -5.72 21.42 18.52
N ASP A 473 -6.06 22.48 19.23
CA ASP A 473 -7.17 23.38 18.88
C ASP A 473 -6.91 24.07 17.54
N LEU A 474 -5.69 24.53 17.28
CA LEU A 474 -5.31 25.16 16.01
C LEU A 474 -5.42 24.17 14.84
N ILE A 475 -4.87 22.96 14.99
CA ILE A 475 -4.92 21.91 13.95
C ILE A 475 -6.38 21.52 13.68
N LEU A 476 -7.17 21.33 14.74
CA LEU A 476 -8.58 20.96 14.62
C LEU A 476 -9.42 22.07 13.97
N ALA A 477 -9.24 23.31 14.39
CA ALA A 477 -9.93 24.47 13.79
C ALA A 477 -9.58 24.61 12.29
N THR A 478 -8.32 24.36 11.91
CA THR A 478 -7.89 24.37 10.51
C THR A 478 -8.53 23.22 9.72
N ALA A 479 -8.57 22.01 10.28
CA ALA A 479 -9.22 20.86 9.64
C ALA A 479 -10.72 21.11 9.41
N GLU A 480 -11.43 21.67 10.40
CA GLU A 480 -12.86 22.00 10.30
C GLU A 480 -13.11 23.08 9.24
N ARG A 481 -12.27 24.13 9.20
CA ARG A 481 -12.36 25.16 8.17
C ARG A 481 -12.12 24.59 6.77
N TRP A 482 -11.12 23.74 6.59
CA TRP A 482 -10.88 23.11 5.30
C TRP A 482 -11.97 22.12 4.93
N ARG A 483 -12.59 21.46 5.90
CA ARG A 483 -13.75 20.59 5.66
C ARG A 483 -14.96 21.40 5.16
N SER A 484 -15.19 22.62 5.70
CA SER A 484 -16.28 23.47 5.25
C SER A 484 -16.11 23.91 3.78
N TYR A 485 -14.87 24.07 3.31
CA TYR A 485 -14.60 24.33 1.88
C TYR A 485 -15.08 23.20 0.96
N MET A 486 -15.05 21.94 1.42
CA MET A 486 -15.65 20.83 0.67
C MET A 486 -17.17 20.94 0.56
N ALA A 487 -17.82 21.62 1.48
CA ALA A 487 -19.27 21.93 1.43
C ALA A 487 -19.58 23.19 0.61
N GLY A 488 -18.56 23.94 0.16
CA GLY A 488 -18.71 25.13 -0.66
C GLY A 488 -18.49 26.45 0.06
N ASP A 489 -18.17 26.41 1.37
CA ASP A 489 -17.84 27.61 2.13
C ASP A 489 -16.56 28.26 1.61
N ARG A 490 -16.42 29.55 1.86
CA ARG A 490 -15.24 30.34 1.50
C ARG A 490 -14.92 31.32 2.61
N ALA A 491 -13.63 31.63 2.76
CA ALA A 491 -13.22 32.70 3.65
C ALA A 491 -13.69 34.07 3.10
N GLU A 492 -14.08 34.95 3.97
CA GLU A 492 -14.66 36.26 3.58
C GLU A 492 -13.66 37.18 2.87
N HIS A 493 -12.35 36.93 3.04
CA HIS A 493 -11.29 37.86 2.63
C HIS A 493 -10.26 37.22 1.67
N ASN A 494 -10.63 36.19 0.96
CA ASN A 494 -9.75 35.58 -0.03
C ASN A 494 -10.26 35.74 -1.46
#